data_85810d776aa347670aca7ad367cfc9ad
#
_entry.id   85810d776aa347670aca7ad367cfc9ad
#
_cell.length_a   1.000
_cell.length_b   1.000
_cell.length_c   1.000
_cell.angle_alpha   90.00
_cell.angle_beta   90.00
_cell.angle_gamma   90.00
#
_symmetry.space_group_name_H-M   'P 1'
#
loop_
_entity.id
_entity.type
_entity.pdbx_description
1 polymer ?
#
loop_
_entity_poly.entity_id
_entity_poly.type
_entity_poly.pdbx_seq_one_letter_code
_entity_poly.pdbx_strand_id
1 'polypeptide(L)'
;MTSLKTGDFILMSSADNRLQVGERIGRGGQGTVFRTEINGRQMAVKWYPLSNNHVFDEKMRANLTKLVTDGRPASAAFIWPIDMVSSPGREGFGYVMPMVENRFITCFQMISDTATETPHFDIMIKIGISLADAFASLHGKGLCYRDINFGNLYVDPKTGDVAIIDNDNVGTTGGEAFVKGTPDFMAPEVMLDEASPGTESDLYSLALFLFYLFCHGHPLRGQAVENSYNSQERDKLTDDELILKHFGHRPVFVFDPEDSSNRPIPGDPVATWWKIYPRFFQDLFVRSFTTGLTEATLLGRLTEGVWRKALYRLSDCVWECDNAACRAGLLFDASDLRKACWRCGREPEAPLLLTTPSSAVVLWHGAVLTGRQLLLPGRPDEAVAEASLDSRFPGAVLLRNLTDQTWDLRLAAEEPKQVRPGQRLLARPMKLTVAGKPAAIVRAGTKEAA
;
A
#
# COMPACT_ATOMS: atom_id res chain seq x y z
N MET A 1 30.41 5.90 27.40
CA MET A 1 28.99 5.56 27.45
C MET A 1 28.81 4.08 27.17
N THR A 2 28.23 3.32 28.08
CA THR A 2 28.06 1.86 27.91
C THR A 2 26.73 1.58 27.24
N SER A 3 26.78 1.28 25.93
CA SER A 3 25.59 0.86 25.16
C SER A 3 25.02 -0.46 25.69
N LEU A 4 23.71 -0.67 25.49
CA LEU A 4 23.03 -1.94 25.81
C LEU A 4 23.66 -3.11 25.01
N LYS A 5 23.78 -4.28 25.64
CA LYS A 5 24.40 -5.47 25.05
C LYS A 5 23.53 -6.71 25.29
N THR A 6 23.73 -7.71 24.44
CA THR A 6 23.21 -9.07 24.66
C THR A 6 23.62 -9.60 26.05
N GLY A 7 22.66 -10.12 26.76
CA GLY A 7 22.82 -10.61 28.14
C GLY A 7 22.51 -9.56 29.21
N ASP A 8 22.43 -8.28 28.89
CA ASP A 8 21.96 -7.26 29.82
C ASP A 8 20.49 -7.49 30.19
N PHE A 9 20.03 -6.77 31.21
CA PHE A 9 18.63 -6.78 31.61
C PHE A 9 18.01 -5.39 31.43
N ILE A 10 16.74 -5.38 31.06
CA ILE A 10 15.91 -4.19 30.98
C ILE A 10 14.71 -4.33 31.93
N LEU A 11 14.21 -3.20 32.40
CA LEU A 11 13.04 -3.09 33.26
C LEU A 11 11.94 -2.38 32.50
N MET A 12 10.74 -2.96 32.48
CA MET A 12 9.54 -2.32 31.93
C MET A 12 9.03 -1.26 32.90
N SER A 13 8.49 -0.14 32.36
CA SER A 13 7.99 0.95 33.19
C SER A 13 6.62 0.67 33.80
N SER A 14 5.77 -0.12 33.12
CA SER A 14 4.40 -0.41 33.56
C SER A 14 4.28 -1.64 34.48
N ALA A 15 5.35 -2.45 34.57
CA ALA A 15 5.35 -3.68 35.37
C ALA A 15 6.75 -3.99 35.89
N ASP A 16 6.86 -4.61 37.07
CA ASP A 16 8.13 -5.07 37.64
C ASP A 16 8.74 -6.26 36.84
N ASN A 17 8.56 -6.26 35.53
CA ASN A 17 9.09 -7.29 34.67
C ASN A 17 10.51 -6.95 34.23
N ARG A 18 11.42 -7.86 34.62
CA ARG A 18 12.80 -7.84 34.18
C ARG A 18 12.95 -8.74 32.95
N LEU A 19 13.33 -8.15 31.82
CA LEU A 19 13.51 -8.87 30.56
C LEU A 19 14.99 -9.01 30.24
N GLN A 20 15.40 -10.16 29.71
CA GLN A 20 16.76 -10.36 29.23
C GLN A 20 16.88 -9.85 27.79
N VAL A 21 17.97 -9.12 27.52
CA VAL A 21 18.32 -8.64 26.18
C VAL A 21 18.98 -9.77 25.40
N GLY A 22 18.33 -10.20 24.34
CA GLY A 22 18.80 -11.23 23.42
C GLY A 22 19.78 -10.70 22.37
N GLU A 23 19.83 -11.38 21.24
CA GLU A 23 20.68 -10.98 20.11
C GLU A 23 20.25 -9.63 19.50
N ARG A 24 21.23 -8.93 18.94
CA ARG A 24 20.95 -7.71 18.16
C ARG A 24 20.38 -8.11 16.79
N ILE A 25 19.21 -7.59 16.47
CA ILE A 25 18.52 -7.85 15.20
C ILE A 25 18.55 -6.67 14.22
N GLY A 26 18.89 -5.46 14.69
CA GLY A 26 18.99 -4.30 13.83
C GLY A 26 19.79 -3.17 14.47
N ARG A 27 20.25 -2.24 13.61
CA ARG A 27 20.87 -0.97 14.02
C ARG A 27 20.46 0.10 13.01
N GLY A 28 19.80 1.14 13.49
CA GLY A 28 19.46 2.34 12.73
C GLY A 28 20.30 3.54 13.15
N GLY A 29 20.08 4.68 12.51
CA GLY A 29 20.78 5.94 12.83
C GLY A 29 20.52 6.43 14.25
N GLN A 30 19.34 6.17 14.81
CA GLN A 30 18.93 6.66 16.12
C GLN A 30 19.05 5.62 17.24
N GLY A 31 19.04 4.31 16.94
CA GLY A 31 19.04 3.29 17.97
C GLY A 31 19.41 1.89 17.51
N THR A 32 19.45 0.97 18.47
CA THR A 32 19.76 -0.43 18.21
C THR A 32 18.60 -1.30 18.65
N VAL A 33 18.23 -2.29 17.83
CA VAL A 33 17.11 -3.19 18.09
C VAL A 33 17.67 -4.56 18.52
N PHE A 34 17.13 -5.07 19.62
CA PHE A 34 17.47 -6.37 20.21
C PHE A 34 16.22 -7.23 20.31
N ARG A 35 16.41 -8.54 20.27
CA ARG A 35 15.38 -9.51 20.62
C ARG A 35 15.19 -9.57 22.14
N THR A 36 13.96 -9.81 22.57
CA THR A 36 13.62 -10.15 23.96
C THR A 36 12.40 -11.05 23.97
N GLU A 37 11.95 -11.45 25.16
CA GLU A 37 10.78 -12.32 25.30
C GLU A 37 9.89 -11.83 26.44
N ILE A 38 8.57 -11.83 26.22
CA ILE A 38 7.56 -11.55 27.24
C ILE A 38 6.54 -12.68 27.23
N ASN A 39 6.39 -13.39 28.34
CA ASN A 39 5.42 -14.48 28.52
C ASN A 39 5.46 -15.52 27.36
N GLY A 40 6.67 -15.93 26.95
CA GLY A 40 6.86 -16.90 25.87
C GLY A 40 6.70 -16.33 24.45
N ARG A 41 6.42 -15.04 24.30
CA ARG A 41 6.32 -14.37 23.00
C ARG A 41 7.59 -13.61 22.67
N GLN A 42 8.09 -13.80 21.45
CA GLN A 42 9.21 -13.03 20.92
C GLN A 42 8.81 -11.57 20.72
N MET A 43 9.62 -10.68 21.28
CA MET A 43 9.45 -9.23 21.23
C MET A 43 10.74 -8.57 20.75
N ALA A 44 10.66 -7.31 20.37
CA ALA A 44 11.80 -6.46 20.06
C ALA A 44 11.91 -5.30 21.05
N VAL A 45 13.15 -4.91 21.33
CA VAL A 45 13.47 -3.71 22.12
C VAL A 45 14.28 -2.77 21.26
N LYS A 46 13.82 -1.57 21.02
CA LYS A 46 14.60 -0.50 20.41
C LYS A 46 15.20 0.35 21.51
N TRP A 47 16.52 0.46 21.53
CA TRP A 47 17.28 1.16 22.56
C TRP A 47 18.01 2.37 21.99
N TYR A 48 17.88 3.49 22.67
CA TYR A 48 18.53 4.76 22.37
C TYR A 48 19.59 5.03 23.44
N PRO A 49 20.89 5.02 23.08
CA PRO A 49 21.91 5.55 23.96
C PRO A 49 21.70 7.07 24.12
N LEU A 50 22.00 7.62 25.28
CA LEU A 50 21.97 9.09 25.44
C LEU A 50 22.92 9.72 24.43
N SER A 51 22.43 10.78 23.79
CA SER A 51 23.21 11.61 22.86
C SER A 51 23.91 12.74 23.63
N ASN A 52 24.69 13.56 22.91
CA ASN A 52 25.24 14.79 23.48
C ASN A 52 24.18 15.90 23.58
N ASN A 53 22.97 15.67 23.08
CA ASN A 53 21.84 16.61 23.12
C ASN A 53 20.77 16.10 24.08
N HIS A 54 20.93 16.40 25.36
CA HIS A 54 19.98 15.98 26.39
C HIS A 54 18.56 16.48 26.16
N VAL A 55 18.39 17.67 25.59
CA VAL A 55 17.05 18.21 25.28
C VAL A 55 16.35 17.36 24.22
N PHE A 56 17.08 16.92 23.21
CA PHE A 56 16.57 16.00 22.20
C PHE A 56 16.16 14.65 22.81
N ASP A 57 17.03 14.08 23.65
CA ASP A 57 16.77 12.79 24.32
C ASP A 57 15.52 12.85 25.22
N GLU A 58 15.35 13.93 25.99
CA GLU A 58 14.17 14.14 26.85
C GLU A 58 12.89 14.28 26.04
N LYS A 59 12.91 15.03 24.93
CA LYS A 59 11.75 15.22 24.05
C LYS A 59 11.36 13.91 23.37
N MET A 60 12.33 13.16 22.85
CA MET A 60 12.09 11.85 22.26
C MET A 60 11.50 10.87 23.26
N ARG A 61 12.04 10.83 24.48
CA ARG A 61 11.52 10.00 25.56
C ARG A 61 10.08 10.39 25.92
N ALA A 62 9.78 11.68 26.01
CA ALA A 62 8.43 12.19 26.28
C ALA A 62 7.44 11.78 25.16
N ASN A 63 7.84 11.92 23.88
CA ASN A 63 7.03 11.49 22.74
C ASN A 63 6.71 9.99 22.81
N LEU A 64 7.73 9.15 23.01
CA LEU A 64 7.56 7.70 23.13
C LEU A 64 6.66 7.32 24.31
N THR A 65 6.83 7.97 25.46
CA THR A 65 5.95 7.77 26.63
C THR A 65 4.50 8.11 26.30
N LYS A 66 4.28 9.18 25.54
CA LYS A 66 2.96 9.57 25.07
C LYS A 66 2.36 8.52 24.12
N LEU A 67 3.14 8.04 23.14
CA LEU A 67 2.69 6.99 22.20
C LEU A 67 2.29 5.70 22.93
N VAL A 68 3.07 5.28 23.92
CA VAL A 68 2.74 4.13 24.78
C VAL A 68 1.43 4.36 25.55
N THR A 69 1.28 5.54 26.15
CA THR A 69 0.10 5.89 26.98
C THR A 69 -1.17 6.01 26.15
N ASP A 70 -1.10 6.70 25.00
CA ASP A 70 -2.25 6.92 24.10
C ASP A 70 -2.64 5.63 23.33
N GLY A 71 -1.74 4.65 23.30
CA GLY A 71 -1.93 3.37 22.62
C GLY A 71 -1.94 3.47 21.10
N ARG A 72 -1.90 2.29 20.48
CA ARG A 72 -1.82 2.18 19.01
C ARG A 72 -3.07 2.72 18.30
N PRO A 73 -2.96 3.08 16.99
CA PRO A 73 -4.10 3.27 16.10
C PRO A 73 -4.97 2.00 16.00
N ALA A 74 -6.18 2.12 15.45
CA ALA A 74 -7.08 0.98 15.28
C ALA A 74 -6.50 -0.09 14.34
N SER A 75 -5.67 0.32 13.38
CA SER A 75 -4.98 -0.63 12.47
C SER A 75 -3.95 -1.48 13.21
N ALA A 76 -4.00 -2.78 12.97
CA ALA A 76 -2.99 -3.74 13.47
C ALA A 76 -1.69 -3.71 12.67
N ALA A 77 -1.63 -2.97 11.56
CA ALA A 77 -0.43 -2.87 10.71
C ALA A 77 0.77 -2.22 11.42
N PHE A 78 0.51 -1.30 12.37
CA PHE A 78 1.58 -0.62 13.09
C PHE A 78 2.20 -1.51 14.18
N ILE A 79 3.51 -1.76 14.09
CA ILE A 79 4.31 -2.43 15.12
C ILE A 79 4.59 -1.43 16.24
N TRP A 80 3.59 -1.24 17.09
CA TRP A 80 3.50 -0.12 18.02
C TRP A 80 4.30 -0.33 19.31
N PRO A 81 4.89 0.74 19.90
CA PRO A 81 5.47 0.69 21.24
C PRO A 81 4.45 0.22 22.29
N ILE A 82 4.82 -0.75 23.11
CA ILE A 82 3.94 -1.30 24.16
C ILE A 82 4.27 -0.71 25.53
N ASP A 83 5.55 -0.58 25.83
CA ASP A 83 6.02 -0.07 27.10
C ASP A 83 7.41 0.54 26.98
N MET A 84 7.70 1.52 27.81
CA MET A 84 9.04 2.08 27.96
C MET A 84 9.93 1.13 28.75
N VAL A 85 11.23 1.15 28.45
CA VAL A 85 12.22 0.35 29.18
C VAL A 85 13.45 1.18 29.58
N SER A 86 14.01 0.81 30.75
CA SER A 86 15.29 1.29 31.24
C SER A 86 16.22 0.09 31.50
N SER A 87 17.52 0.33 31.66
CA SER A 87 18.47 -0.73 32.00
C SER A 87 19.42 -0.28 33.12
N PRO A 88 19.48 -1.02 34.25
CA PRO A 88 20.40 -0.69 35.32
C PRO A 88 21.86 -0.66 34.85
N GLY A 89 22.56 0.42 35.13
CA GLY A 89 23.97 0.59 34.75
C GLY A 89 24.22 0.89 33.26
N ARG A 90 23.17 1.17 32.48
CA ARG A 90 23.27 1.64 31.09
C ARG A 90 22.62 3.01 30.97
N GLU A 91 23.30 3.92 30.30
CA GLU A 91 22.78 5.24 30.01
C GLU A 91 21.98 5.19 28.70
N GLY A 92 20.68 5.53 28.79
CA GLY A 92 19.77 5.47 27.66
C GLY A 92 18.35 5.12 28.09
N PHE A 93 17.50 4.98 27.11
CA PHE A 93 16.11 4.54 27.24
C PHE A 93 15.70 3.74 26.01
N GLY A 94 14.59 3.07 26.10
CA GLY A 94 14.06 2.33 24.98
C GLY A 94 12.58 2.02 25.17
N TYR A 95 12.06 1.26 24.24
CA TYR A 95 10.72 0.71 24.29
C TYR A 95 10.68 -0.73 23.79
N VAL A 96 9.73 -1.49 24.27
CA VAL A 96 9.43 -2.84 23.79
C VAL A 96 8.27 -2.78 22.78
N MET A 97 8.33 -3.61 21.74
CA MET A 97 7.32 -3.71 20.70
C MET A 97 7.21 -5.16 20.20
N PRO A 98 6.10 -5.54 19.51
CA PRO A 98 6.02 -6.84 18.85
C PRO A 98 7.15 -7.02 17.84
N MET A 99 7.60 -8.27 17.64
CA MET A 99 8.47 -8.58 16.51
C MET A 99 7.65 -8.64 15.22
N VAL A 100 8.24 -8.19 14.12
CA VAL A 100 7.72 -8.47 12.78
C VAL A 100 7.80 -9.97 12.53
N GLU A 101 6.71 -10.58 12.09
CA GLU A 101 6.64 -12.00 11.79
C GLU A 101 7.48 -12.36 10.57
N ASN A 102 8.04 -13.59 10.53
CA ASN A 102 8.92 -14.03 9.44
C ASN A 102 8.26 -14.13 8.06
N ARG A 103 6.93 -14.03 7.98
CA ARG A 103 6.18 -14.00 6.71
C ARG A 103 6.30 -12.68 5.97
N PHE A 104 6.70 -11.62 6.65
CA PHE A 104 6.88 -10.31 6.07
C PHE A 104 8.28 -10.13 5.50
N ILE A 105 8.36 -9.55 4.31
CA ILE A 105 9.58 -9.07 3.67
C ILE A 105 9.51 -7.55 3.52
N THR A 106 10.63 -6.87 3.30
CA THR A 106 10.59 -5.44 3.01
C THR A 106 9.88 -5.19 1.68
N CYS A 107 9.18 -4.08 1.56
CA CYS A 107 8.54 -3.74 0.29
C CYS A 107 9.58 -3.52 -0.83
N PHE A 108 10.77 -3.03 -0.49
CA PHE A 108 11.89 -2.94 -1.43
C PHE A 108 12.28 -4.31 -1.99
N GLN A 109 12.41 -5.32 -1.13
CA GLN A 109 12.71 -6.68 -1.55
C GLN A 109 11.63 -7.23 -2.47
N MET A 110 10.35 -7.05 -2.12
CA MET A 110 9.24 -7.47 -2.98
C MET A 110 9.30 -6.81 -4.36
N ILE A 111 9.57 -5.51 -4.45
CA ILE A 111 9.65 -4.78 -5.73
C ILE A 111 10.91 -5.20 -6.52
N SER A 112 12.03 -5.45 -5.84
CA SER A 112 13.30 -5.85 -6.49
C SER A 112 13.27 -7.30 -6.98
N ASP A 113 12.71 -8.23 -6.21
CA ASP A 113 12.64 -9.66 -6.56
C ASP A 113 11.65 -9.93 -7.71
N THR A 114 10.74 -9.00 -7.99
CA THR A 114 9.75 -9.11 -9.07
C THR A 114 10.33 -8.98 -10.48
N ALA A 115 11.62 -8.78 -10.63
CA ALA A 115 12.27 -8.97 -11.91
C ALA A 115 12.10 -10.40 -12.47
N THR A 116 11.82 -11.40 -11.60
CA THR A 116 11.63 -12.81 -11.97
C THR A 116 10.21 -13.32 -11.76
N GLU A 117 9.49 -12.84 -10.74
CA GLU A 117 8.10 -13.27 -10.45
C GLU A 117 7.27 -12.05 -10.04
N THR A 118 6.61 -11.40 -10.99
CA THR A 118 5.70 -10.26 -10.70
C THR A 118 4.60 -10.72 -9.75
N PRO A 119 4.41 -10.08 -8.59
CA PRO A 119 3.27 -10.37 -7.73
C PRO A 119 1.98 -10.18 -8.51
N HIS A 120 1.01 -11.03 -8.27
CA HIS A 120 -0.29 -10.89 -8.90
C HIS A 120 -0.93 -9.54 -8.51
N PHE A 121 -1.63 -8.87 -9.43
CA PHE A 121 -2.23 -7.55 -9.17
C PHE A 121 -3.11 -7.52 -7.92
N ASP A 122 -3.79 -8.63 -7.60
CA ASP A 122 -4.62 -8.72 -6.40
C ASP A 122 -3.83 -8.52 -5.11
N ILE A 123 -2.59 -9.03 -5.02
CA ILE A 123 -1.71 -8.84 -3.86
C ILE A 123 -1.23 -7.39 -3.77
N MET A 124 -0.78 -6.80 -4.89
CA MET A 124 -0.36 -5.39 -4.92
C MET A 124 -1.49 -4.45 -4.51
N ILE A 125 -2.71 -4.73 -4.99
CA ILE A 125 -3.90 -3.96 -4.65
C ILE A 125 -4.25 -4.11 -3.17
N LYS A 126 -4.19 -5.33 -2.61
CA LYS A 126 -4.41 -5.56 -1.18
C LYS A 126 -3.39 -4.83 -0.31
N ILE A 127 -2.10 -4.83 -0.69
CA ILE A 127 -1.07 -4.04 -0.01
C ILE A 127 -1.45 -2.56 -0.02
N GLY A 128 -1.81 -2.01 -1.18
CA GLY A 128 -2.23 -0.61 -1.31
C GLY A 128 -3.46 -0.27 -0.44
N ILE A 129 -4.46 -1.13 -0.40
CA ILE A 129 -5.66 -0.97 0.47
C ILE A 129 -5.24 -1.00 1.93
N SER A 130 -4.42 -1.99 2.34
CA SER A 130 -3.96 -2.14 3.72
C SER A 130 -3.16 -0.92 4.19
N LEU A 131 -2.32 -0.34 3.32
CA LEU A 131 -1.59 0.90 3.60
C LEU A 131 -2.54 2.10 3.74
N ALA A 132 -3.47 2.27 2.80
CA ALA A 132 -4.46 3.34 2.85
C ALA A 132 -5.30 3.26 4.14
N ASP A 133 -5.77 2.07 4.54
CA ASP A 133 -6.51 1.87 5.78
C ASP A 133 -5.67 2.12 7.04
N ALA A 134 -4.40 1.70 7.02
CA ALA A 134 -3.49 1.95 8.14
C ALA A 134 -3.27 3.46 8.35
N PHE A 135 -2.91 4.19 7.30
CA PHE A 135 -2.67 5.64 7.40
C PHE A 135 -3.95 6.42 7.69
N ALA A 136 -5.11 6.05 7.12
CA ALA A 136 -6.39 6.64 7.50
C ALA A 136 -6.69 6.46 9.00
N SER A 137 -6.35 5.30 9.57
CA SER A 137 -6.50 5.04 11.01
C SER A 137 -5.56 5.90 11.88
N LEU A 138 -4.33 6.16 11.41
CA LEU A 138 -3.36 7.01 12.09
C LEU A 138 -3.78 8.48 12.04
N HIS A 139 -4.04 9.00 10.83
CA HIS A 139 -4.45 10.38 10.60
C HIS A 139 -5.78 10.70 11.27
N GLY A 140 -6.71 9.72 11.35
CA GLY A 140 -7.96 9.84 12.09
C GLY A 140 -7.80 10.06 13.61
N LYS A 141 -6.62 9.73 14.18
CA LYS A 141 -6.23 10.09 15.56
C LYS A 141 -5.54 11.47 15.66
N GLY A 142 -5.38 12.20 14.56
CA GLY A 142 -4.60 13.44 14.50
C GLY A 142 -3.08 13.22 14.58
N LEU A 143 -2.63 12.01 14.30
CA LEU A 143 -1.21 11.63 14.27
C LEU A 143 -0.72 11.55 12.83
N CYS A 144 0.56 11.83 12.60
CA CYS A 144 1.25 11.64 11.32
C CYS A 144 2.51 10.79 11.52
N TYR A 145 2.90 10.04 10.48
CA TYR A 145 3.98 9.05 10.54
C TYR A 145 5.35 9.67 10.26
N ARG A 146 5.43 10.57 9.26
CA ARG A 146 6.57 11.42 8.91
C ARG A 146 7.73 10.75 8.20
N ASP A 147 7.79 9.41 8.12
CA ASP A 147 8.91 8.71 7.49
C ASP A 147 8.45 7.47 6.71
N ILE A 148 7.48 7.64 5.80
CA ILE A 148 7.06 6.58 4.88
C ILE A 148 8.19 6.31 3.89
N ASN A 149 8.78 5.11 3.94
CA ASN A 149 9.83 4.66 3.04
C ASN A 149 9.91 3.13 2.97
N PHE A 150 10.72 2.59 2.06
CA PHE A 150 10.86 1.14 1.86
C PHE A 150 11.43 0.37 3.06
N GLY A 151 12.25 1.02 3.88
CA GLY A 151 12.86 0.39 5.05
C GLY A 151 11.87 0.18 6.19
N ASN A 152 10.81 1.00 6.24
CA ASN A 152 9.84 1.02 7.32
C ASN A 152 8.55 0.25 7.00
N LEU A 153 8.35 -0.16 5.74
CA LEU A 153 7.16 -0.87 5.28
C LEU A 153 7.49 -2.31 4.88
N TYR A 154 6.85 -3.23 5.56
CA TYR A 154 6.96 -4.67 5.32
C TYR A 154 5.65 -5.21 4.79
N VAL A 155 5.71 -6.21 3.93
CA VAL A 155 4.55 -6.80 3.27
C VAL A 155 4.62 -8.32 3.32
N ASP A 156 3.48 -8.97 3.44
CA ASP A 156 3.36 -10.40 3.18
C ASP A 156 3.03 -10.60 1.68
N PRO A 157 3.95 -11.18 0.89
CA PRO A 157 3.75 -11.33 -0.55
C PRO A 157 2.66 -12.35 -0.91
N LYS A 158 2.10 -13.08 0.06
CA LYS A 158 1.03 -14.07 -0.16
C LYS A 158 -0.35 -13.52 0.18
N THR A 159 -0.46 -12.69 1.20
CA THR A 159 -1.77 -12.20 1.70
C THR A 159 -2.02 -10.74 1.36
N GLY A 160 -0.97 -9.94 1.15
CA GLY A 160 -1.05 -8.49 1.00
C GLY A 160 -1.18 -7.75 2.35
N ASP A 161 -0.99 -8.45 3.48
CA ASP A 161 -0.90 -7.81 4.78
C ASP A 161 0.33 -6.91 4.84
N VAL A 162 0.26 -5.85 5.66
CA VAL A 162 1.38 -4.91 5.84
C VAL A 162 1.78 -4.83 7.31
N ALA A 163 3.07 -4.56 7.56
CA ALA A 163 3.60 -4.24 8.87
C ALA A 163 4.45 -2.97 8.77
N ILE A 164 4.14 -1.96 9.60
CA ILE A 164 4.75 -0.64 9.61
C ILE A 164 5.58 -0.52 10.88
N ILE A 165 6.88 -0.36 10.74
CA ILE A 165 7.84 -0.26 11.83
C ILE A 165 8.29 1.19 12.05
N ASP A 166 9.21 1.40 12.99
CA ASP A 166 9.80 2.73 13.28
C ASP A 166 8.76 3.82 13.63
N ASN A 167 7.81 3.45 14.49
CA ASN A 167 6.71 4.34 14.89
C ASN A 167 7.11 5.40 15.94
N ASP A 168 8.37 5.50 16.32
CA ASP A 168 8.91 6.45 17.28
C ASP A 168 8.93 7.91 16.79
N ASN A 169 8.88 8.12 15.47
CA ASN A 169 8.76 9.45 14.85
C ASN A 169 7.31 9.92 14.72
N VAL A 170 6.34 9.05 15.01
CA VAL A 170 4.92 9.41 14.99
C VAL A 170 4.66 10.56 15.97
N GLY A 171 3.88 11.53 15.53
CA GLY A 171 3.51 12.67 16.34
C GLY A 171 2.33 13.43 15.75
N THR A 172 1.89 14.51 16.39
CA THR A 172 0.79 15.34 15.90
C THR A 172 1.24 16.25 14.76
N THR A 173 0.37 16.51 13.80
CA THR A 173 0.60 17.53 12.75
C THR A 173 0.96 18.87 13.39
N GLY A 174 2.03 19.51 12.90
CA GLY A 174 2.57 20.76 13.48
C GLY A 174 3.36 20.59 14.79
N GLY A 175 3.42 19.37 15.35
CA GLY A 175 4.27 19.04 16.48
C GLY A 175 5.74 18.92 16.08
N GLU A 176 6.62 18.94 17.08
CA GLU A 176 8.07 18.76 16.84
C GLU A 176 8.35 17.44 16.13
N ALA A 177 9.17 17.49 15.09
CA ALA A 177 9.61 16.32 14.34
C ALA A 177 11.08 16.01 14.67
N PHE A 178 11.37 14.75 15.01
CA PHE A 178 12.74 14.28 15.28
C PHE A 178 13.51 13.96 14.01
N VAL A 179 12.79 13.67 12.93
CA VAL A 179 13.30 13.45 11.57
C VAL A 179 12.40 14.17 10.57
N LYS A 180 12.96 14.57 9.44
CA LYS A 180 12.19 15.17 8.33
C LYS A 180 11.62 14.12 7.39
N GLY A 181 12.13 12.90 7.45
CA GLY A 181 11.83 11.79 6.56
C GLY A 181 13.03 11.37 5.72
N THR A 182 12.81 10.40 4.86
CA THR A 182 13.79 9.87 3.90
C THR A 182 13.77 10.73 2.63
N PRO A 183 14.91 11.29 2.14
CA PRO A 183 14.95 12.26 1.04
C PRO A 183 14.13 11.86 -0.20
N ASP A 184 14.28 10.63 -0.69
CA ASP A 184 13.53 10.15 -1.88
C ASP A 184 12.00 10.06 -1.67
N PHE A 185 11.51 10.11 -0.43
CA PHE A 185 10.09 10.04 -0.08
C PHE A 185 9.55 11.34 0.51
N MET A 186 10.43 12.29 0.77
CA MET A 186 10.09 13.55 1.43
C MET A 186 9.31 14.48 0.49
N ALA A 187 8.26 15.10 1.02
CA ALA A 187 7.49 16.09 0.27
C ALA A 187 8.34 17.35 -0.02
N PRO A 188 8.16 17.99 -1.18
CA PRO A 188 8.98 19.14 -1.59
C PRO A 188 9.06 20.26 -0.54
N GLU A 189 7.93 20.64 0.05
CA GLU A 189 7.86 21.71 1.06
C GLU A 189 8.60 21.36 2.37
N VAL A 190 8.68 20.06 2.70
CA VAL A 190 9.45 19.58 3.86
C VAL A 190 10.94 19.57 3.53
N MET A 191 11.29 19.20 2.31
CA MET A 191 12.66 19.20 1.81
C MET A 191 13.25 20.60 1.76
N LEU A 192 12.44 21.60 1.42
CA LEU A 192 12.79 23.03 1.34
C LEU A 192 12.71 23.76 2.69
N ASP A 193 12.39 23.08 3.79
CA ASP A 193 12.17 23.70 5.10
C ASP A 193 11.02 24.74 5.13
N GLU A 194 10.08 24.65 4.18
CA GLU A 194 8.90 25.51 4.11
C GLU A 194 7.77 25.01 5.00
N ALA A 195 7.76 23.72 5.31
CA ALA A 195 6.79 23.09 6.22
C ALA A 195 7.47 22.02 7.09
N SER A 196 6.90 21.76 8.27
CA SER A 196 7.24 20.60 9.08
C SER A 196 6.48 19.37 8.60
N PRO A 197 7.05 18.15 8.75
CA PRO A 197 6.35 16.91 8.43
C PRO A 197 5.00 16.80 9.16
N GLY A 198 3.96 16.45 8.41
CA GLY A 198 2.58 16.38 8.89
C GLY A 198 1.73 15.42 8.06
N THR A 199 0.43 15.42 8.28
CA THR A 199 -0.52 14.61 7.51
C THR A 199 -0.41 14.87 6.02
N GLU A 200 -0.24 16.13 5.61
CA GLU A 200 -0.12 16.52 4.20
C GLU A 200 1.12 15.88 3.55
N SER A 201 2.27 15.92 4.22
CA SER A 201 3.49 15.28 3.72
C SER A 201 3.37 13.75 3.71
N ASP A 202 2.69 13.14 4.68
CA ASP A 202 2.41 11.69 4.67
C ASP A 202 1.55 11.29 3.48
N LEU A 203 0.55 12.11 3.10
CA LEU A 203 -0.27 11.85 1.90
C LEU A 203 0.56 11.89 0.61
N TYR A 204 1.54 12.81 0.51
CA TYR A 204 2.48 12.83 -0.60
C TYR A 204 3.35 11.56 -0.62
N SER A 205 3.96 11.21 0.51
CA SER A 205 4.83 10.04 0.62
C SER A 205 4.07 8.73 0.38
N LEU A 206 2.80 8.65 0.79
CA LEU A 206 1.92 7.52 0.49
C LEU A 206 1.65 7.42 -1.02
N ALA A 207 1.32 8.52 -1.70
CA ALA A 207 1.12 8.53 -3.15
C ALA A 207 2.40 8.10 -3.90
N LEU A 208 3.56 8.57 -3.44
CA LEU A 208 4.87 8.21 -3.99
C LEU A 208 5.16 6.71 -3.78
N PHE A 209 4.90 6.20 -2.57
CA PHE A 209 5.07 4.78 -2.27
C PHE A 209 4.15 3.91 -3.13
N LEU A 210 2.88 4.29 -3.29
CA LEU A 210 1.94 3.60 -4.19
C LEU A 210 2.41 3.65 -5.65
N PHE A 211 2.99 4.76 -6.11
CA PHE A 211 3.56 4.82 -7.45
C PHE A 211 4.69 3.82 -7.62
N TYR A 212 5.60 3.72 -6.66
CA TYR A 212 6.65 2.69 -6.66
C TYR A 212 6.07 1.27 -6.67
N LEU A 213 5.07 1.02 -5.82
CA LEU A 213 4.43 -0.30 -5.72
C LEU A 213 3.84 -0.73 -7.06
N PHE A 214 3.19 0.18 -7.78
CA PHE A 214 2.48 -0.12 -9.03
C PHE A 214 3.30 0.10 -10.29
N CYS A 215 4.20 1.08 -10.31
CA CYS A 215 4.96 1.46 -11.50
C CYS A 215 6.46 1.09 -11.44
N HIS A 216 6.95 0.54 -10.32
CA HIS A 216 8.33 0.06 -10.14
C HIS A 216 9.40 1.14 -10.37
N GLY A 217 9.12 2.40 -10.03
CA GLY A 217 10.07 3.49 -10.13
C GLY A 217 9.60 4.76 -9.44
N HIS A 218 10.46 5.77 -9.41
CA HIS A 218 10.18 7.05 -8.75
C HIS A 218 9.40 8.00 -9.68
N PRO A 219 8.31 8.64 -9.21
CA PRO A 219 7.47 9.49 -10.06
C PRO A 219 8.17 10.74 -10.60
N LEU A 220 9.22 11.22 -9.93
CA LEU A 220 9.97 12.41 -10.33
C LEU A 220 11.35 12.10 -10.94
N ARG A 221 11.76 10.83 -11.02
CA ARG A 221 13.08 10.44 -11.55
C ARG A 221 12.97 10.07 -13.03
N GLY A 222 13.13 11.04 -13.90
CA GLY A 222 13.09 10.88 -15.34
C GLY A 222 14.37 11.38 -16.03
N GLN A 223 14.27 11.65 -17.33
CA GLN A 223 15.40 12.06 -18.17
C GLN A 223 16.08 13.35 -17.68
N ALA A 224 15.33 14.32 -17.14
CA ALA A 224 15.90 15.56 -16.62
C ALA A 224 16.84 15.29 -15.44
N VAL A 225 16.44 14.39 -14.55
CA VAL A 225 17.27 13.96 -13.41
C VAL A 225 18.49 13.21 -13.90
N GLU A 226 18.31 12.21 -14.76
CA GLU A 226 19.39 11.41 -15.34
C GLU A 226 20.41 12.27 -16.09
N ASN A 227 19.93 13.23 -16.88
CA ASN A 227 20.80 14.17 -17.59
C ASN A 227 21.63 15.02 -16.64
N SER A 228 21.09 15.46 -15.50
CA SER A 228 21.85 16.20 -14.49
C SER A 228 22.97 15.33 -13.87
N TYR A 229 22.67 14.07 -13.55
CA TYR A 229 23.68 13.14 -13.04
C TYR A 229 24.78 12.80 -14.06
N ASN A 230 24.47 12.83 -15.36
CA ASN A 230 25.39 12.53 -16.45
C ASN A 230 26.05 13.78 -17.06
N SER A 231 25.84 14.97 -16.50
CA SER A 231 26.37 16.24 -16.98
C SER A 231 27.46 16.78 -16.06
N GLN A 232 28.07 17.91 -16.46
CA GLN A 232 29.01 18.66 -15.62
C GLN A 232 28.37 19.22 -14.32
N GLU A 233 27.08 19.16 -14.16
CA GLU A 233 26.43 19.51 -12.91
C GLU A 233 26.81 18.53 -11.79
N ARG A 234 27.00 17.26 -12.11
CA ARG A 234 27.49 16.23 -11.18
C ARG A 234 28.83 16.55 -10.57
N ASP A 235 29.68 17.25 -11.30
CA ASP A 235 31.00 17.69 -10.81
C ASP A 235 30.92 18.88 -9.84
N LYS A 236 29.74 19.56 -9.80
CA LYS A 236 29.54 20.80 -9.04
C LYS A 236 28.58 20.64 -7.87
N LEU A 237 27.66 19.66 -7.91
CA LEU A 237 26.63 19.43 -6.93
C LEU A 237 26.78 18.05 -6.31
N THR A 238 26.51 17.94 -5.03
CA THR A 238 26.39 16.67 -4.31
C THR A 238 25.10 15.95 -4.72
N ASP A 239 24.98 14.67 -4.36
CA ASP A 239 23.74 13.90 -4.59
C ASP A 239 22.54 14.55 -3.88
N ASP A 240 22.73 15.02 -2.65
CA ASP A 240 21.68 15.70 -1.88
C ASP A 240 21.24 17.01 -2.55
N GLU A 241 22.17 17.80 -3.11
CA GLU A 241 21.85 19.03 -3.84
C GLU A 241 21.13 18.73 -5.16
N LEU A 242 21.47 17.65 -5.85
CA LEU A 242 20.73 17.21 -7.05
C LEU A 242 19.33 16.75 -6.71
N ILE A 243 19.16 15.98 -5.63
CA ILE A 243 17.85 15.57 -5.11
C ILE A 243 17.02 16.81 -4.75
N LEU A 244 17.60 17.73 -3.98
CA LEU A 244 16.93 18.99 -3.59
C LEU A 244 16.50 19.81 -4.81
N LYS A 245 17.36 19.91 -5.84
CA LYS A 245 17.04 20.59 -7.10
C LYS A 245 15.84 19.99 -7.81
N HIS A 246 15.81 18.66 -7.97
CA HIS A 246 14.83 17.97 -8.81
C HIS A 246 13.57 17.53 -8.08
N PHE A 247 13.64 17.29 -6.77
CA PHE A 247 12.50 16.83 -5.98
C PHE A 247 11.94 17.93 -5.05
N GLY A 248 12.77 18.92 -4.69
CA GLY A 248 12.36 20.08 -3.91
C GLY A 248 11.99 21.28 -4.80
N HIS A 249 13.00 21.92 -5.44
CA HIS A 249 12.79 23.18 -6.14
C HIS A 249 12.05 23.08 -7.47
N ARG A 250 12.20 21.97 -8.22
CA ARG A 250 11.63 21.80 -9.57
C ARG A 250 11.12 20.36 -9.77
N PRO A 251 10.20 19.89 -8.95
CA PRO A 251 9.61 18.56 -9.12
C PRO A 251 8.75 18.52 -10.38
N VAL A 252 9.07 17.63 -11.32
CA VAL A 252 8.27 17.41 -12.54
C VAL A 252 7.94 15.93 -12.65
N PHE A 253 6.66 15.60 -12.73
CA PHE A 253 6.19 14.23 -12.87
C PHE A 253 6.59 13.62 -14.21
N VAL A 254 7.10 12.40 -14.20
CA VAL A 254 7.56 11.72 -15.44
C VAL A 254 6.45 11.49 -16.49
N PHE A 255 5.18 11.53 -16.08
CA PHE A 255 4.02 11.45 -16.97
C PHE A 255 3.15 12.71 -16.92
N ASP A 256 3.73 13.85 -16.60
CA ASP A 256 3.02 15.12 -16.62
C ASP A 256 2.44 15.38 -18.04
N PRO A 257 1.13 15.59 -18.19
CA PRO A 257 0.51 15.81 -19.49
C PRO A 257 0.90 17.16 -20.10
N GLU A 258 1.27 18.16 -19.30
CA GLU A 258 1.54 19.53 -19.71
C GLU A 258 3.03 19.85 -19.77
N ASP A 259 3.86 19.24 -18.88
CA ASP A 259 5.32 19.45 -18.86
C ASP A 259 6.06 18.18 -19.31
N SER A 260 6.66 18.25 -20.50
CA SER A 260 7.44 17.15 -21.09
C SER A 260 8.93 17.15 -20.76
N SER A 261 9.39 18.05 -19.89
CA SER A 261 10.83 18.23 -19.60
C SER A 261 11.46 17.04 -18.86
N ASN A 262 10.66 16.25 -18.13
CA ASN A 262 11.13 15.10 -17.35
C ASN A 262 10.42 13.79 -17.72
N ARG A 263 10.54 13.34 -18.96
CA ARG A 263 9.94 12.08 -19.43
C ARG A 263 10.63 10.85 -18.81
N PRO A 264 9.95 9.68 -18.77
CA PRO A 264 10.56 8.43 -18.32
C PRO A 264 11.85 8.13 -19.08
N ILE A 265 12.84 7.56 -18.40
CA ILE A 265 14.10 7.13 -19.01
C ILE A 265 13.79 6.01 -20.01
N PRO A 266 14.35 6.06 -21.26
CA PRO A 266 14.15 4.99 -22.23
C PRO A 266 14.60 3.63 -21.70
N GLY A 267 13.72 2.63 -21.77
CA GLY A 267 13.97 1.29 -21.23
C GLY A 267 13.65 1.10 -19.75
N ASP A 268 13.28 2.16 -19.04
CA ASP A 268 12.84 2.06 -17.65
C ASP A 268 11.51 1.29 -17.56
N PRO A 269 11.38 0.32 -16.65
CA PRO A 269 10.14 -0.41 -16.38
C PRO A 269 8.92 0.48 -16.13
N VAL A 270 9.11 1.65 -15.53
CA VAL A 270 8.07 2.64 -15.23
C VAL A 270 7.16 2.90 -16.44
N ALA A 271 7.73 3.08 -17.64
CA ALA A 271 6.95 3.36 -18.85
C ALA A 271 6.09 2.17 -19.31
N THR A 272 6.53 0.95 -19.03
CA THR A 272 5.78 -0.27 -19.34
C THR A 272 4.64 -0.46 -18.35
N TRP A 273 4.95 -0.39 -17.06
CA TRP A 273 3.96 -0.55 -15.99
C TRP A 273 2.88 0.51 -16.02
N TRP A 274 3.26 1.78 -16.26
CA TRP A 274 2.30 2.88 -16.41
C TRP A 274 1.18 2.56 -17.40
N LYS A 275 1.52 1.99 -18.55
CA LYS A 275 0.56 1.69 -19.63
C LYS A 275 -0.40 0.55 -19.29
N ILE A 276 -0.13 -0.24 -18.28
CA ILE A 276 -0.97 -1.39 -17.89
C ILE A 276 -2.20 -0.91 -17.11
N TYR A 277 -2.05 0.16 -16.32
CA TYR A 277 -3.12 0.64 -15.46
C TYR A 277 -4.20 1.40 -16.22
N PRO A 278 -5.49 1.23 -15.84
CA PRO A 278 -6.61 1.99 -16.38
C PRO A 278 -6.45 3.50 -16.15
N ARG A 279 -7.05 4.30 -17.05
CA ARG A 279 -6.94 5.76 -17.03
C ARG A 279 -7.35 6.37 -15.69
N PHE A 280 -8.46 5.90 -15.10
CA PHE A 280 -8.91 6.42 -13.80
C PHE A 280 -7.87 6.28 -12.69
N PHE A 281 -7.02 5.25 -12.75
CA PHE A 281 -5.96 5.03 -11.76
C PHE A 281 -4.71 5.87 -12.07
N GLN A 282 -4.37 5.99 -13.36
CA GLN A 282 -3.31 6.90 -13.81
C GLN A 282 -3.61 8.36 -13.43
N ASP A 283 -4.86 8.81 -13.61
CA ASP A 283 -5.29 10.18 -13.31
C ASP A 283 -5.09 10.56 -11.83
N LEU A 284 -5.12 9.59 -10.92
CA LEU A 284 -4.79 9.83 -9.51
C LEU A 284 -3.31 10.18 -9.31
N PHE A 285 -2.41 9.47 -9.97
CA PHE A 285 -0.97 9.79 -9.91
C PHE A 285 -0.67 11.12 -10.62
N VAL A 286 -1.31 11.37 -11.77
CA VAL A 286 -1.20 12.68 -12.43
C VAL A 286 -1.57 13.79 -11.44
N ARG A 287 -2.74 13.70 -10.80
CA ARG A 287 -3.17 14.68 -9.81
C ARG A 287 -2.22 14.79 -8.61
N SER A 288 -1.72 13.65 -8.09
CA SER A 288 -0.80 13.65 -6.94
C SER A 288 0.52 14.35 -7.24
N PHE A 289 1.04 14.21 -8.48
CA PHE A 289 2.35 14.71 -8.89
C PHE A 289 2.29 15.90 -9.87
N THR A 290 1.14 16.57 -9.95
CA THR A 290 0.95 17.89 -10.58
C THR A 290 0.32 18.83 -9.56
N THR A 291 -1.00 18.84 -9.41
CA THR A 291 -1.72 19.68 -8.43
C THR A 291 -1.22 19.43 -7.00
N GLY A 292 -0.99 18.17 -6.61
CA GLY A 292 -0.50 17.82 -5.26
C GLY A 292 0.93 18.26 -4.95
N LEU A 293 1.73 18.64 -5.97
CA LEU A 293 3.04 19.27 -5.79
C LEU A 293 2.93 20.77 -5.52
N THR A 294 1.97 21.45 -6.18
CA THR A 294 1.78 22.91 -6.09
C THR A 294 0.86 23.32 -4.94
N GLU A 295 -0.06 22.43 -4.56
CA GLU A 295 -1.03 22.65 -3.48
C GLU A 295 -0.77 21.64 -2.34
N ALA A 296 0.23 21.94 -1.49
CA ALA A 296 0.65 21.10 -0.36
C ALA A 296 -0.38 21.15 0.80
N THR A 297 -1.66 20.90 0.50
CA THR A 297 -2.77 20.96 1.44
C THR A 297 -3.62 19.69 1.35
N LEU A 298 -4.49 19.46 2.34
CA LEU A 298 -5.48 18.37 2.29
C LEU A 298 -6.47 18.48 1.11
N LEU A 299 -6.62 19.65 0.48
CA LEU A 299 -7.45 19.84 -0.71
C LEU A 299 -6.69 19.48 -2.00
N GLY A 300 -5.39 19.80 -2.07
CA GLY A 300 -4.55 19.49 -3.23
C GLY A 300 -4.14 18.02 -3.27
N ARG A 301 -3.85 17.40 -2.12
CA ARG A 301 -3.38 16.02 -2.01
C ARG A 301 -4.50 15.01 -1.88
N LEU A 302 -4.31 13.83 -2.48
CA LEU A 302 -5.29 12.75 -2.41
C LEU A 302 -5.25 12.09 -1.04
N THR A 303 -6.43 12.04 -0.38
CA THR A 303 -6.57 11.34 0.89
C THR A 303 -6.56 9.82 0.70
N GLU A 304 -6.30 9.09 1.78
CA GLU A 304 -6.33 7.62 1.82
C GLU A 304 -7.68 7.05 1.36
N GLY A 305 -8.77 7.74 1.68
CA GLY A 305 -10.11 7.35 1.25
C GLY A 305 -10.28 7.36 -0.27
N VAL A 306 -9.64 8.29 -0.97
CA VAL A 306 -9.62 8.35 -2.44
C VAL A 306 -8.82 7.18 -3.00
N TRP A 307 -7.62 6.92 -2.47
CA TRP A 307 -6.79 5.78 -2.85
C TRP A 307 -7.51 4.47 -2.62
N ARG A 308 -8.07 4.27 -1.44
CA ARG A 308 -8.83 3.06 -1.09
C ARG A 308 -9.97 2.80 -2.06
N LYS A 309 -10.78 3.82 -2.38
CA LYS A 309 -11.87 3.70 -3.34
C LYS A 309 -11.37 3.29 -4.73
N ALA A 310 -10.29 3.89 -5.18
CA ALA A 310 -9.70 3.58 -6.48
C ALA A 310 -9.09 2.16 -6.53
N LEU A 311 -8.43 1.74 -5.46
CA LEU A 311 -7.87 0.40 -5.33
C LEU A 311 -8.95 -0.69 -5.30
N TYR A 312 -10.08 -0.44 -4.65
CA TYR A 312 -11.23 -1.33 -4.74
C TYR A 312 -11.80 -1.40 -6.16
N ARG A 313 -11.90 -0.26 -6.86
CA ARG A 313 -12.27 -0.27 -8.27
C ARG A 313 -11.23 -1.03 -9.12
N LEU A 314 -9.95 -0.88 -8.82
CA LEU A 314 -8.88 -1.59 -9.52
C LEU A 314 -8.96 -3.10 -9.29
N SER A 315 -9.35 -3.56 -8.08
CA SER A 315 -9.56 -4.97 -7.79
C SER A 315 -10.70 -5.58 -8.62
N ASP A 316 -11.72 -4.77 -8.93
CA ASP A 316 -12.83 -5.20 -9.78
C ASP A 316 -12.42 -5.37 -11.25
N CYS A 317 -11.26 -4.83 -11.66
CA CYS A 317 -10.71 -4.89 -13.03
C CYS A 317 -9.76 -6.07 -13.26
N VAL A 318 -9.36 -6.80 -12.23
CA VAL A 318 -8.31 -7.83 -12.33
C VAL A 318 -8.81 -9.05 -13.11
N TRP A 319 -7.98 -9.55 -14.03
CA TRP A 319 -8.18 -10.81 -14.74
C TRP A 319 -6.83 -11.41 -15.18
N GLU A 320 -6.84 -12.51 -15.90
CA GLU A 320 -5.65 -13.18 -16.45
C GLU A 320 -5.70 -13.32 -17.96
N CYS A 321 -4.54 -13.31 -18.60
CA CYS A 321 -4.40 -13.67 -20.00
C CYS A 321 -4.82 -15.14 -20.22
N ASP A 322 -5.70 -15.39 -21.19
CA ASP A 322 -6.21 -16.72 -21.56
C ASP A 322 -5.18 -17.62 -22.24
N ASN A 323 -4.01 -17.08 -22.61
CA ASN A 323 -2.89 -17.86 -23.12
C ASN A 323 -2.24 -18.67 -22.00
N ALA A 324 -2.43 -19.98 -22.00
CA ALA A 324 -1.93 -20.90 -20.98
C ALA A 324 -0.40 -20.82 -20.74
N ALA A 325 0.37 -20.43 -21.76
CA ALA A 325 1.82 -20.23 -21.65
C ALA A 325 2.19 -18.84 -21.08
N CYS A 326 1.24 -17.90 -21.00
CA CYS A 326 1.49 -16.54 -20.53
C CYS A 326 0.97 -16.31 -19.13
N ARG A 327 -0.34 -16.48 -18.91
CA ARG A 327 -1.04 -16.29 -17.63
C ARG A 327 -0.73 -14.96 -16.95
N ALA A 328 -0.34 -13.93 -17.70
CA ALA A 328 -0.06 -12.62 -17.14
C ALA A 328 -1.32 -12.00 -16.54
N GLY A 329 -1.20 -11.36 -15.38
CA GLY A 329 -2.25 -10.53 -14.83
C GLY A 329 -2.56 -9.36 -15.77
N LEU A 330 -3.84 -9.06 -15.92
CA LEU A 330 -4.37 -8.00 -16.78
C LEU A 330 -5.35 -7.15 -15.96
N LEU A 331 -5.61 -5.94 -16.43
CA LEU A 331 -6.61 -5.04 -15.85
C LEU A 331 -7.58 -4.63 -16.97
N PHE A 332 -8.86 -4.94 -16.78
CA PHE A 332 -9.90 -4.59 -17.72
C PHE A 332 -10.78 -3.47 -17.14
N ASP A 333 -10.85 -2.36 -17.83
CA ASP A 333 -11.82 -1.30 -17.54
C ASP A 333 -12.71 -1.08 -18.79
N ALA A 334 -14.01 -1.09 -18.61
CA ALA A 334 -14.97 -0.92 -19.72
C ALA A 334 -14.84 0.42 -20.45
N SER A 335 -14.26 1.43 -19.79
CA SER A 335 -14.00 2.75 -20.39
C SER A 335 -12.64 2.84 -21.12
N ASP A 336 -11.77 1.84 -20.97
CA ASP A 336 -10.42 1.81 -21.55
C ASP A 336 -10.16 0.42 -22.15
N LEU A 337 -10.73 0.16 -23.32
CA LEU A 337 -10.67 -1.13 -23.99
C LEU A 337 -9.27 -1.42 -24.57
N ARG A 338 -8.30 -1.72 -23.73
CA ARG A 338 -7.00 -2.26 -24.16
C ARG A 338 -7.17 -3.70 -24.61
N LYS A 339 -6.78 -3.95 -25.84
CA LYS A 339 -7.06 -5.24 -26.49
C LYS A 339 -5.97 -6.28 -26.32
N ALA A 340 -4.70 -5.88 -26.25
CA ALA A 340 -3.57 -6.80 -26.26
C ALA A 340 -2.97 -7.01 -24.87
N CYS A 341 -2.62 -8.26 -24.56
CA CYS A 341 -1.85 -8.60 -23.37
C CYS A 341 -0.47 -7.93 -23.43
N TRP A 342 -0.12 -7.19 -22.38
CA TRP A 342 1.14 -6.46 -22.28
C TRP A 342 2.38 -7.37 -22.34
N ARG A 343 2.25 -8.65 -21.95
CA ARG A 343 3.36 -9.61 -21.89
C ARG A 343 3.54 -10.42 -23.18
N CYS A 344 2.47 -10.96 -23.75
CA CYS A 344 2.56 -11.84 -24.94
C CYS A 344 2.00 -11.24 -26.22
N GLY A 345 1.41 -10.03 -26.17
CA GLY A 345 0.84 -9.34 -27.32
C GLY A 345 -0.46 -9.94 -27.88
N ARG A 346 -0.93 -11.09 -27.36
CA ARG A 346 -2.20 -11.71 -27.79
C ARG A 346 -3.38 -10.87 -27.32
N GLU A 347 -4.41 -10.76 -28.15
CA GLU A 347 -5.73 -10.23 -27.74
C GLU A 347 -6.51 -11.36 -27.02
N PRO A 348 -6.75 -11.24 -25.69
CA PRO A 348 -7.53 -12.26 -24.98
C PRO A 348 -9.02 -12.08 -25.30
N GLU A 349 -9.82 -13.15 -25.09
CA GLU A 349 -11.28 -13.02 -25.16
C GLU A 349 -11.80 -11.99 -24.18
N ALA A 350 -12.83 -11.24 -24.59
CA ALA A 350 -13.48 -10.29 -23.71
C ALA A 350 -14.03 -10.99 -22.46
N PRO A 351 -13.71 -10.50 -21.24
CA PRO A 351 -14.11 -11.16 -20.01
C PRO A 351 -15.63 -11.11 -19.78
N LEU A 352 -16.11 -12.01 -18.92
CA LEU A 352 -17.43 -11.87 -18.32
C LEU A 352 -17.35 -10.83 -17.18
N LEU A 353 -18.34 -9.95 -17.14
CA LEU A 353 -18.52 -8.97 -16.08
C LEU A 353 -19.78 -9.32 -15.28
N LEU A 354 -19.70 -9.23 -13.97
CA LEU A 354 -20.88 -9.09 -13.14
C LEU A 354 -21.13 -7.61 -12.93
N THR A 355 -22.23 -7.11 -13.48
CA THR A 355 -22.63 -5.71 -13.38
C THR A 355 -23.74 -5.55 -12.33
N THR A 356 -23.61 -4.47 -11.56
CA THR A 356 -24.63 -3.99 -10.62
C THR A 356 -24.93 -2.52 -10.96
N PRO A 357 -25.95 -1.87 -10.38
CA PRO A 357 -26.18 -0.45 -10.61
C PRO A 357 -25.00 0.47 -10.27
N SER A 358 -24.04 -0.01 -9.45
CA SER A 358 -22.93 0.82 -8.94
C SER A 358 -21.55 0.36 -9.38
N SER A 359 -21.41 -0.86 -9.93
CA SER A 359 -20.09 -1.43 -10.26
C SER A 359 -20.17 -2.47 -11.37
N ALA A 360 -19.01 -2.74 -11.98
CA ALA A 360 -18.80 -3.87 -12.88
C ALA A 360 -17.54 -4.62 -12.42
N VAL A 361 -17.66 -5.91 -12.15
CA VAL A 361 -16.57 -6.76 -11.63
C VAL A 361 -16.23 -7.80 -12.68
N VAL A 362 -14.97 -7.89 -13.03
CA VAL A 362 -14.48 -8.95 -13.93
C VAL A 362 -14.57 -10.30 -13.23
N LEU A 363 -15.26 -11.25 -13.87
CA LEU A 363 -15.36 -12.61 -13.36
C LEU A 363 -14.17 -13.44 -13.84
N TRP A 364 -13.21 -13.65 -12.95
CA TRP A 364 -12.02 -14.47 -13.18
C TRP A 364 -11.76 -15.39 -11.97
N HIS A 365 -10.80 -16.30 -12.08
CA HIS A 365 -10.46 -17.18 -10.96
C HIS A 365 -9.94 -16.39 -9.76
N GLY A 366 -10.65 -16.52 -8.63
CA GLY A 366 -10.31 -15.81 -7.39
C GLY A 366 -11.03 -14.46 -7.21
N ALA A 367 -11.82 -13.99 -8.19
CA ALA A 367 -12.62 -12.77 -7.99
C ALA A 367 -13.67 -12.99 -6.90
N VAL A 368 -13.70 -12.10 -5.92
CA VAL A 368 -14.67 -12.12 -4.80
C VAL A 368 -15.53 -10.86 -4.87
N LEU A 369 -16.83 -11.07 -5.01
CA LEU A 369 -17.81 -10.00 -4.80
C LEU A 369 -18.05 -9.85 -3.30
N THR A 370 -18.12 -8.60 -2.86
CA THR A 370 -18.47 -8.27 -1.48
C THR A 370 -19.74 -7.41 -1.42
N GLY A 371 -20.24 -7.18 -0.23
CA GLY A 371 -21.39 -6.30 -0.02
C GLY A 371 -21.20 -4.89 -0.55
N ARG A 372 -19.95 -4.46 -0.80
CA ARG A 372 -19.60 -3.14 -1.35
C ARG A 372 -20.13 -2.95 -2.77
N GLN A 373 -19.90 -3.92 -3.67
CA GLN A 373 -20.38 -3.85 -5.04
C GLN A 373 -21.92 -3.87 -5.13
N LEU A 374 -22.56 -4.49 -4.14
CA LEU A 374 -24.03 -4.57 -4.03
C LEU A 374 -24.64 -3.47 -3.16
N LEU A 375 -23.83 -2.58 -2.59
CA LEU A 375 -24.25 -1.54 -1.64
C LEU A 375 -25.07 -2.12 -0.48
N LEU A 376 -24.59 -3.20 0.14
CA LEU A 376 -25.26 -3.82 1.29
C LEU A 376 -24.98 -3.01 2.56
N PRO A 377 -26.00 -2.48 3.25
CA PRO A 377 -25.81 -1.67 4.44
C PRO A 377 -25.15 -2.49 5.57
N GLY A 378 -24.12 -1.92 6.21
CA GLY A 378 -23.45 -2.51 7.37
C GLY A 378 -22.57 -3.74 7.08
N ARG A 379 -22.46 -4.17 5.82
CA ARG A 379 -21.72 -5.37 5.42
C ARG A 379 -20.85 -5.16 4.16
N PRO A 380 -20.07 -4.07 4.07
CA PRO A 380 -19.34 -3.75 2.84
C PRO A 380 -18.28 -4.80 2.47
N ASP A 381 -17.66 -5.43 3.46
CA ASP A 381 -16.54 -6.37 3.25
C ASP A 381 -16.96 -7.85 3.34
N GLU A 382 -18.25 -8.12 3.58
CA GLU A 382 -18.76 -9.48 3.58
C GLU A 382 -18.74 -10.06 2.17
N ALA A 383 -18.08 -11.21 2.00
CA ALA A 383 -18.06 -11.93 0.72
C ALA A 383 -19.43 -12.48 0.38
N VAL A 384 -19.98 -12.11 -0.76
CA VAL A 384 -21.29 -12.56 -1.25
C VAL A 384 -21.21 -13.56 -2.38
N ALA A 385 -20.13 -13.52 -3.16
CA ALA A 385 -19.88 -14.47 -4.24
C ALA A 385 -18.38 -14.66 -4.48
N GLU A 386 -18.01 -15.83 -4.98
CA GLU A 386 -16.66 -16.17 -5.38
C GLU A 386 -16.68 -16.79 -6.78
N ALA A 387 -15.82 -16.28 -7.67
CA ALA A 387 -15.62 -16.82 -8.99
C ALA A 387 -14.45 -17.82 -9.01
N SER A 388 -14.62 -18.93 -9.71
CA SER A 388 -13.57 -19.94 -9.92
C SER A 388 -13.63 -20.50 -11.34
N LEU A 389 -12.51 -21.00 -11.87
CA LEU A 389 -12.55 -21.75 -13.13
C LEU A 389 -13.12 -23.14 -12.92
N ASP A 390 -13.88 -23.63 -13.90
CA ASP A 390 -14.31 -25.05 -13.94
C ASP A 390 -13.13 -25.90 -14.46
N SER A 391 -12.68 -26.85 -13.65
CA SER A 391 -11.59 -27.75 -14.01
C SER A 391 -11.90 -28.67 -15.21
N ARG A 392 -13.18 -28.87 -15.52
CA ARG A 392 -13.65 -29.75 -16.61
C ARG A 392 -13.78 -29.02 -17.94
N PHE A 393 -13.98 -27.70 -17.92
CA PHE A 393 -14.20 -26.88 -19.10
C PHE A 393 -13.27 -25.67 -19.06
N PRO A 394 -12.14 -25.71 -19.79
CA PRO A 394 -11.19 -24.60 -19.84
C PRO A 394 -11.88 -23.27 -20.21
N GLY A 395 -11.61 -22.23 -19.45
CA GLY A 395 -12.18 -20.88 -19.64
C GLY A 395 -13.61 -20.70 -19.09
N ALA A 396 -14.28 -21.75 -18.63
CA ALA A 396 -15.58 -21.60 -17.99
C ALA A 396 -15.45 -21.10 -16.55
N VAL A 397 -16.19 -20.06 -16.21
CA VAL A 397 -16.22 -19.47 -14.87
C VAL A 397 -17.44 -19.95 -14.10
N LEU A 398 -17.21 -20.43 -12.89
CA LEU A 398 -18.25 -20.80 -11.93
C LEU A 398 -18.37 -19.71 -10.88
N LEU A 399 -19.57 -19.24 -10.60
CA LEU A 399 -19.87 -18.29 -9.54
C LEU A 399 -20.56 -19.03 -8.37
N ARG A 400 -19.94 -19.01 -7.19
CA ARG A 400 -20.46 -19.63 -5.96
C ARG A 400 -21.25 -18.62 -5.13
N ASN A 401 -22.44 -19.00 -4.68
CA ASN A 401 -23.21 -18.23 -3.72
C ASN A 401 -22.60 -18.40 -2.32
N LEU A 402 -22.09 -17.35 -1.73
CA LEU A 402 -21.54 -17.33 -0.37
C LEU A 402 -22.52 -16.75 0.66
N THR A 403 -23.67 -16.23 0.20
CA THR A 403 -24.70 -15.68 1.10
C THR A 403 -25.54 -16.79 1.75
N ASP A 404 -26.27 -16.43 2.78
CA ASP A 404 -27.33 -17.26 3.43
C ASP A 404 -28.66 -17.25 2.68
N GLN A 405 -28.75 -16.47 1.59
CA GLN A 405 -29.95 -16.29 0.78
C GLN A 405 -29.87 -17.02 -0.56
N THR A 406 -31.00 -17.45 -1.06
CA THR A 406 -31.13 -18.00 -2.42
C THR A 406 -31.14 -16.86 -3.43
N TRP A 407 -30.38 -17.02 -4.52
CA TRP A 407 -30.40 -16.07 -5.64
C TRP A 407 -31.40 -16.49 -6.69
N ASP A 408 -32.10 -15.54 -7.27
CA ASP A 408 -33.02 -15.79 -8.39
C ASP A 408 -32.31 -15.49 -9.72
N LEU A 409 -32.42 -16.43 -10.66
CA LEU A 409 -31.85 -16.33 -11.99
C LEU A 409 -32.94 -16.15 -13.03
N ARG A 410 -32.74 -15.26 -14.00
CA ARG A 410 -33.56 -15.09 -15.20
C ARG A 410 -32.70 -15.21 -16.44
N LEU A 411 -32.93 -16.27 -17.20
CA LEU A 411 -32.35 -16.49 -18.52
C LEU A 411 -33.38 -16.11 -19.57
N ALA A 412 -32.95 -15.54 -20.70
CA ALA A 412 -33.84 -14.96 -21.70
C ALA A 412 -34.90 -15.92 -22.28
N ALA A 413 -34.66 -17.24 -22.22
CA ALA A 413 -35.54 -18.28 -22.81
C ALA A 413 -35.78 -19.48 -21.88
N GLU A 414 -35.44 -19.40 -20.59
CA GLU A 414 -35.56 -20.49 -19.66
C GLU A 414 -36.49 -20.10 -18.47
N GLU A 415 -37.08 -21.09 -17.80
CA GLU A 415 -37.80 -20.88 -16.55
C GLU A 415 -36.86 -20.27 -15.48
N PRO A 416 -37.38 -19.44 -14.56
CA PRO A 416 -36.61 -18.92 -13.45
C PRO A 416 -35.95 -20.05 -12.66
N LYS A 417 -34.62 -19.93 -12.43
CA LYS A 417 -33.85 -20.89 -11.64
C LYS A 417 -33.38 -20.24 -10.35
N GLN A 418 -33.03 -21.05 -9.38
CA GLN A 418 -32.51 -20.60 -8.09
C GLN A 418 -31.15 -21.18 -7.80
N VAL A 419 -30.30 -20.38 -7.17
CA VAL A 419 -28.98 -20.78 -6.65
C VAL A 419 -29.02 -20.70 -5.13
N ARG A 420 -29.06 -21.84 -4.46
CA ARG A 420 -29.06 -21.93 -3.01
C ARG A 420 -27.68 -21.54 -2.42
N PRO A 421 -27.62 -21.20 -1.12
CA PRO A 421 -26.39 -21.03 -0.40
C PRO A 421 -25.39 -22.16 -0.67
N GLY A 422 -24.13 -21.80 -0.96
CA GLY A 422 -23.04 -22.74 -1.27
C GLY A 422 -23.06 -23.34 -2.68
N GLN A 423 -24.14 -23.22 -3.44
CA GLN A 423 -24.22 -23.74 -4.81
C GLN A 423 -23.38 -22.90 -5.78
N ARG A 424 -22.94 -23.53 -6.87
CA ARG A 424 -22.25 -22.92 -7.99
C ARG A 424 -23.14 -22.85 -9.21
N LEU A 425 -23.03 -21.76 -9.95
CA LEU A 425 -23.63 -21.60 -11.27
C LEU A 425 -22.57 -21.36 -12.31
N LEU A 426 -22.78 -21.84 -13.53
CA LEU A 426 -21.95 -21.50 -14.67
C LEU A 426 -22.24 -20.05 -15.09
N ALA A 427 -21.21 -19.18 -15.03
CA ALA A 427 -21.33 -17.80 -15.42
C ALA A 427 -21.50 -17.70 -16.96
N ARG A 428 -22.62 -17.11 -17.37
CA ARG A 428 -22.95 -16.80 -18.77
C ARG A 428 -23.87 -15.59 -18.79
N PRO A 429 -24.07 -14.89 -19.90
CA PRO A 429 -24.96 -13.75 -19.93
C PRO A 429 -26.35 -14.08 -19.36
N MET A 430 -26.73 -13.39 -18.28
CA MET A 430 -27.99 -13.59 -17.56
C MET A 430 -28.28 -12.45 -16.61
N LYS A 431 -29.56 -12.28 -16.25
CA LYS A 431 -29.98 -11.42 -15.14
C LYS A 431 -30.14 -12.25 -13.86
N LEU A 432 -29.72 -11.67 -12.74
CA LEU A 432 -29.80 -12.34 -11.43
C LEU A 432 -30.13 -11.33 -10.33
N THR A 433 -30.67 -11.84 -9.23
CA THR A 433 -30.85 -11.07 -7.99
C THR A 433 -29.94 -11.69 -6.94
N VAL A 434 -28.93 -10.94 -6.49
CA VAL A 434 -27.93 -11.36 -5.49
C VAL A 434 -28.21 -10.60 -4.21
N ALA A 435 -28.46 -11.33 -3.10
CA ALA A 435 -28.78 -10.74 -1.80
C ALA A 435 -29.87 -9.63 -1.90
N GLY A 436 -30.92 -9.89 -2.68
CA GLY A 436 -32.04 -8.95 -2.90
C GLY A 436 -31.72 -7.75 -3.82
N LYS A 437 -30.52 -7.67 -4.40
CA LYS A 437 -30.10 -6.59 -5.31
C LYS A 437 -30.02 -7.09 -6.76
N PRO A 438 -30.45 -6.28 -7.73
CA PRO A 438 -30.37 -6.62 -9.15
C PRO A 438 -28.90 -6.65 -9.60
N ALA A 439 -28.56 -7.66 -10.39
CA ALA A 439 -27.26 -7.81 -11.02
C ALA A 439 -27.44 -8.46 -12.39
N ALA A 440 -26.42 -8.39 -13.25
CA ALA A 440 -26.37 -9.11 -14.50
C ALA A 440 -24.96 -9.64 -14.78
N ILE A 441 -24.87 -10.80 -15.41
CA ILE A 441 -23.63 -11.24 -16.03
C ILE A 441 -23.71 -10.90 -17.50
N VAL A 442 -22.74 -10.17 -18.02
CA VAL A 442 -22.66 -9.74 -19.41
C VAL A 442 -21.25 -10.01 -19.95
N ARG A 443 -21.10 -10.16 -21.26
CA ARG A 443 -19.78 -10.18 -21.88
C ARG A 443 -19.32 -8.73 -22.16
N ALA A 444 -18.10 -8.42 -21.80
CA ALA A 444 -17.53 -7.10 -22.05
C ALA A 444 -17.62 -6.72 -23.54
N GLY A 445 -17.89 -5.44 -23.83
CA GLY A 445 -18.01 -4.94 -25.21
C GLY A 445 -19.35 -5.26 -25.91
N THR A 446 -20.30 -5.90 -25.26
CA THR A 446 -21.67 -6.05 -25.77
C THR A 446 -22.52 -4.83 -25.41
N LYS A 447 -23.57 -4.53 -26.21
CA LYS A 447 -24.49 -3.40 -25.95
C LYS A 447 -25.22 -3.50 -24.58
N GLU A 448 -25.21 -4.68 -23.95
CA GLU A 448 -25.80 -4.92 -22.63
C GLU A 448 -24.83 -4.57 -21.47
N ALA A 449 -23.55 -4.27 -21.78
CA ALA A 449 -22.52 -3.93 -20.78
C ALA A 449 -22.36 -2.42 -20.56
N ALA A 450 -23.12 -1.57 -21.28
CA ALA A 450 -23.07 -0.11 -21.22
C ALA A 450 -24.18 0.47 -20.34
#